data_18bdfc8dbc0c372bd1c4bbd0cbbf0a0c
#
_entry.id   18bdfc8dbc0c372bd1c4bbd0cbbf0a0c
#
_cell.length_a   1.000
_cell.length_b   1.000
_cell.length_c   1.000
_cell.angle_alpha   90.00
_cell.angle_beta   90.00
_cell.angle_gamma   90.00
#
_symmetry.space_group_name_H-M   'P 1'
#
loop_
_entity.id
_entity.type
_entity.pdbx_description
1 polymer ?
#
loop_
_entity_poly.entity_id
_entity_poly.type
_entity_poly.pdbx_seq_one_letter_code
_entity_poly.pdbx_strand_id
1 'polypeptide(L)'
;MERRVRHVLAAAVLFFAACQTPHEFTAPDRSWTTQTGQLKYTSGQRVLVGEVVVSRRGASDFQIEFQKGGGLPLLKLRMDATTARAEGLFARGSWQGAPDRAPKPLRGWVALRAAFASRQPERFTVTLRDSEDRFDFVFNH
;
A
#
# COMPACT_ATOMS: atom_id res chain seq x y z
N MET A 1 44.79 -55.83 -7.27
CA MET A 1 43.38 -55.50 -6.90
C MET A 1 43.34 -54.06 -6.49
N GLU A 2 42.96 -53.19 -7.41
CA GLU A 2 42.82 -51.77 -7.12
C GLU A 2 41.43 -51.50 -6.56
N ARG A 3 41.37 -51.12 -5.29
CA ARG A 3 40.14 -50.62 -4.70
C ARG A 3 39.99 -49.15 -5.11
N ARG A 4 39.14 -48.92 -6.13
CA ARG A 4 38.69 -47.58 -6.46
C ARG A 4 37.79 -47.07 -5.34
N VAL A 5 38.32 -46.25 -4.49
CA VAL A 5 37.55 -45.44 -3.52
C VAL A 5 36.79 -44.40 -4.36
N ARG A 6 35.51 -44.65 -4.60
CA ARG A 6 34.61 -43.63 -5.13
C ARG A 6 34.32 -42.62 -4.02
N HIS A 7 34.98 -41.48 -4.11
CA HIS A 7 34.59 -40.35 -3.33
C HIS A 7 33.29 -39.83 -3.87
N VAL A 8 32.20 -40.20 -3.23
CA VAL A 8 30.91 -39.53 -3.40
C VAL A 8 31.06 -38.19 -2.74
N LEU A 9 31.36 -37.16 -3.55
CA LEU A 9 31.22 -35.77 -3.14
C LEU A 9 29.72 -35.53 -3.00
N ALA A 10 29.21 -35.64 -1.81
CA ALA A 10 27.92 -35.11 -1.43
C ALA A 10 28.02 -33.60 -1.50
N ALA A 11 27.65 -33.03 -2.64
CA ALA A 11 27.44 -31.59 -2.74
C ALA A 11 26.22 -31.25 -1.85
N ALA A 12 26.49 -30.85 -0.64
CA ALA A 12 25.51 -30.23 0.25
C ALA A 12 25.16 -28.89 -0.38
N VAL A 13 24.13 -28.87 -1.21
CA VAL A 13 23.49 -27.64 -1.65
C VAL A 13 22.80 -27.08 -0.42
N LEU A 14 23.53 -26.23 0.30
CA LEU A 14 22.95 -25.36 1.29
C LEU A 14 21.98 -24.41 0.58
N PHE A 15 20.72 -24.82 0.50
CA PHE A 15 19.64 -23.88 0.27
C PHE A 15 19.64 -22.91 1.47
N PHE A 16 20.35 -21.80 1.32
CA PHE A 16 20.05 -20.64 2.10
C PHE A 16 18.65 -20.21 1.67
N ALA A 17 17.65 -20.77 2.32
CA ALA A 17 16.35 -20.12 2.39
C ALA A 17 16.64 -18.80 3.07
N ALA A 18 16.90 -17.77 2.28
CA ALA A 18 16.93 -16.41 2.76
C ALA A 18 15.54 -16.18 3.34
N CYS A 19 15.41 -16.30 4.65
CA CYS A 19 14.25 -15.80 5.37
C CYS A 19 14.25 -14.30 5.09
N GLN A 20 13.54 -13.89 4.03
CA GLN A 20 13.31 -12.51 3.78
C GLN A 20 12.47 -12.01 4.95
N THR A 21 13.11 -11.25 5.83
CA THR A 21 12.40 -10.54 6.88
C THR A 21 11.36 -9.66 6.20
N PRO A 22 10.06 -9.81 6.52
CA PRO A 22 9.04 -8.99 5.91
C PRO A 22 9.37 -7.52 6.19
N HIS A 23 9.18 -6.66 5.17
CA HIS A 23 9.40 -5.23 5.33
C HIS A 23 8.44 -4.68 6.41
N GLU A 24 8.99 -3.99 7.39
CA GLU A 24 8.22 -3.38 8.47
C GLU A 24 8.01 -1.89 8.20
N PHE A 25 6.75 -1.47 8.25
CA PHE A 25 6.37 -0.07 8.19
C PHE A 25 6.26 0.50 9.59
N THR A 26 6.68 1.76 9.76
CA THR A 26 6.44 2.48 11.01
C THR A 26 4.93 2.70 11.19
N ALA A 27 4.39 2.29 12.34
CA ALA A 27 2.98 2.52 12.66
C ALA A 27 2.71 4.01 12.94
N PRO A 28 1.56 4.55 12.52
CA PRO A 28 1.17 5.90 12.88
C PRO A 28 1.15 6.13 14.39
N ASP A 29 1.77 7.22 14.83
CA ASP A 29 1.80 7.68 16.21
C ASP A 29 1.53 9.19 16.27
N ARG A 30 1.82 9.83 17.41
CA ARG A 30 1.60 11.26 17.61
C ARG A 30 2.41 12.17 16.68
N SER A 31 3.50 11.67 16.08
CA SER A 31 4.31 12.41 15.10
C SER A 31 3.67 12.45 13.72
N TRP A 32 2.65 11.66 13.49
CA TRP A 32 1.91 11.62 12.24
C TRP A 32 0.74 12.60 12.23
N THR A 33 0.45 13.15 11.07
CA THR A 33 -0.80 13.88 10.82
C THR A 33 -1.84 12.89 10.30
N THR A 34 -2.97 12.80 11.00
CA THR A 34 -4.06 11.87 10.63
C THR A 34 -5.34 12.67 10.38
N GLN A 35 -6.00 12.36 9.28
CA GLN A 35 -7.32 12.90 8.93
C GLN A 35 -8.28 11.73 8.71
N THR A 36 -9.47 11.85 9.25
CA THR A 36 -10.55 10.86 9.11
C THR A 36 -11.75 11.49 8.43
N GLY A 37 -12.51 10.70 7.72
CA GLY A 37 -13.70 11.20 7.05
C GLY A 37 -14.32 10.17 6.12
N GLN A 38 -14.93 10.67 5.06
CA GLN A 38 -15.53 9.86 4.03
C GLN A 38 -14.81 10.06 2.69
N LEU A 39 -14.75 8.99 1.92
CA LEU A 39 -14.22 8.99 0.56
C LEU A 39 -15.29 8.45 -0.39
N LYS A 40 -15.54 9.22 -1.44
CA LYS A 40 -16.20 8.74 -2.64
C LYS A 40 -15.14 8.44 -3.69
N TYR A 41 -14.93 7.16 -3.95
CA TYR A 41 -13.99 6.68 -4.96
C TYR A 41 -14.75 6.33 -6.23
N THR A 42 -14.33 6.90 -7.34
CA THR A 42 -14.90 6.64 -8.67
C THR A 42 -13.80 6.12 -9.59
N SER A 43 -14.06 5.01 -10.26
CA SER A 43 -13.18 4.45 -11.29
C SER A 43 -14.03 3.94 -12.45
N GLY A 44 -13.97 4.65 -13.57
CA GLY A 44 -14.89 4.41 -14.69
C GLY A 44 -16.35 4.60 -14.25
N GLN A 45 -17.15 3.54 -14.40
CA GLN A 45 -18.57 3.55 -13.97
C GLN A 45 -18.78 3.06 -12.53
N ARG A 46 -17.72 2.62 -11.86
CA ARG A 46 -17.80 2.14 -10.48
C ARG A 46 -17.69 3.32 -9.53
N VAL A 47 -18.63 3.39 -8.60
CA VAL A 47 -18.64 4.36 -7.51
C VAL A 47 -18.73 3.63 -6.17
N LEU A 48 -17.84 3.94 -5.25
CA LEU A 48 -17.82 3.41 -3.90
C LEU A 48 -17.71 4.56 -2.90
N VAL A 49 -18.51 4.50 -1.85
CA VAL A 49 -18.46 5.45 -0.73
C VAL A 49 -18.17 4.68 0.55
N GLY A 50 -17.25 5.18 1.34
CA GLY A 50 -16.89 4.56 2.60
C GLY A 50 -16.12 5.48 3.53
N GLU A 51 -15.75 4.96 4.67
CA GLU A 51 -14.92 5.65 5.64
C GLU A 51 -13.45 5.60 5.22
N VAL A 52 -12.72 6.67 5.48
CA VAL A 52 -11.30 6.78 5.15
C VAL A 52 -10.51 7.34 6.31
N VAL A 53 -9.32 6.80 6.51
CA VAL A 53 -8.31 7.33 7.42
C VAL A 53 -7.04 7.53 6.61
N VAL A 54 -6.53 8.76 6.60
CA VAL A 54 -5.27 9.12 5.93
C VAL A 54 -4.27 9.59 6.97
N SER A 55 -3.14 8.92 7.06
CA SER A 55 -2.05 9.25 7.98
C SER A 55 -0.77 9.48 7.20
N ARG A 56 -0.01 10.49 7.58
CA ARG A 56 1.26 10.83 6.93
C ARG A 56 2.28 11.38 7.92
N ARG A 57 3.55 11.18 7.61
CA ARG A 57 4.68 11.80 8.30
C ARG A 57 5.79 12.11 7.29
N GLY A 58 6.22 13.37 7.22
CA GLY A 58 7.19 13.81 6.23
C GLY A 58 6.70 13.60 4.80
N ALA A 59 7.63 13.40 3.87
CA ALA A 59 7.33 13.21 2.45
C ALA A 59 7.11 11.74 2.05
N SER A 60 7.56 10.79 2.88
CA SER A 60 7.64 9.37 2.51
C SER A 60 6.61 8.50 3.20
N ASP A 61 6.37 8.71 4.49
CA ASP A 61 5.48 7.87 5.28
C ASP A 61 4.02 8.24 5.03
N PHE A 62 3.29 7.29 4.49
CA PHE A 62 1.89 7.47 4.09
C PHE A 62 1.11 6.20 4.33
N GLN A 63 -0.08 6.33 4.90
CA GLN A 63 -1.01 5.23 5.07
C GLN A 63 -2.42 5.72 4.75
N ILE A 64 -3.16 4.92 4.01
CA ILE A 64 -4.59 5.13 3.80
C ILE A 64 -5.35 3.83 4.06
N GLU A 65 -6.41 3.93 4.82
CA GLU A 65 -7.37 2.85 5.04
C GLU A 65 -8.73 3.29 4.51
N PHE A 66 -9.31 2.46 3.66
CA PHE A 66 -10.63 2.69 3.08
C PHE A 66 -11.53 1.51 3.38
N GLN A 67 -12.65 1.76 4.05
CA GLN A 67 -13.61 0.75 4.49
C GLN A 67 -15.00 1.09 4.00
N LYS A 68 -15.73 0.09 3.55
CA LYS A 68 -17.16 0.20 3.31
C LYS A 68 -17.91 0.09 4.63
N GLY A 69 -19.11 0.68 4.72
CA GLY A 69 -19.95 0.60 5.91
C GLY A 69 -20.05 -0.80 6.51
N GLY A 70 -20.01 -0.90 7.84
CA GLY A 70 -19.92 -2.17 8.56
C GLY A 70 -18.49 -2.69 8.76
N GLY A 71 -17.45 -1.88 8.43
CA GLY A 71 -16.06 -2.23 8.67
C GLY A 71 -15.44 -3.18 7.66
N LEU A 72 -16.07 -3.39 6.48
CA LEU A 72 -15.48 -4.20 5.41
C LEU A 72 -14.26 -3.49 4.82
N PRO A 73 -13.02 -4.00 5.01
CA PRO A 73 -11.83 -3.38 4.47
C PRO A 73 -11.80 -3.52 2.95
N LEU A 74 -11.78 -2.38 2.25
CA LEU A 74 -11.62 -2.31 0.80
C LEU A 74 -10.15 -2.21 0.41
N LEU A 75 -9.40 -1.38 1.14
CA LEU A 75 -7.98 -1.19 0.94
C LEU A 75 -7.30 -0.69 2.21
N LYS A 76 -6.14 -1.27 2.50
CA LYS A 76 -5.13 -0.70 3.39
C LYS A 76 -3.84 -0.58 2.62
N LEU A 77 -3.41 0.65 2.38
CA LEU A 77 -2.16 0.97 1.70
C LEU A 77 -1.20 1.61 2.69
N ARG A 78 0.01 1.07 2.78
CA ARG A 78 1.12 1.64 3.55
C ARG A 78 2.29 1.90 2.64
N MET A 79 2.94 3.03 2.81
CA MET A 79 4.12 3.41 2.03
C MET A 79 5.17 4.06 2.91
N ASP A 80 6.42 3.81 2.57
CA ASP A 80 7.58 4.56 3.06
C ASP A 80 8.47 5.00 1.88
N ALA A 81 9.73 5.33 2.14
CA ALA A 81 10.63 5.83 1.08
C ALA A 81 10.88 4.80 -0.03
N THR A 82 10.81 3.51 0.25
CA THR A 82 11.24 2.45 -0.67
C THR A 82 10.14 1.48 -1.07
N THR A 83 9.14 1.29 -0.23
CA THR A 83 8.20 0.18 -0.32
C THR A 83 6.75 0.65 -0.17
N ALA A 84 5.87 0.05 -0.93
CA ALA A 84 4.42 0.14 -0.77
C ALA A 84 3.85 -1.26 -0.53
N ARG A 85 2.86 -1.36 0.35
CA ARG A 85 2.08 -2.59 0.58
C ARG A 85 0.61 -2.26 0.55
N ALA A 86 -0.14 -3.00 -0.23
CA ALA A 86 -1.59 -2.89 -0.30
C ALA A 86 -2.23 -4.22 0.09
N GLU A 87 -3.26 -4.16 0.91
CA GLU A 87 -4.06 -5.29 1.36
C GLU A 87 -5.55 -4.97 1.19
N GLY A 88 -6.37 -5.98 0.96
CA GLY A 88 -7.82 -5.86 0.84
C GLY A 88 -8.34 -6.18 -0.55
N LEU A 89 -9.64 -5.91 -0.77
CA LEU A 89 -10.33 -6.27 -2.01
C LEU A 89 -9.69 -5.63 -3.25
N PHE A 90 -9.28 -4.37 -3.17
CA PHE A 90 -8.69 -3.67 -4.31
C PHE A 90 -7.30 -4.19 -4.68
N ALA A 91 -6.59 -4.79 -3.73
CA ALA A 91 -5.31 -5.43 -3.94
C ALA A 91 -5.44 -6.91 -4.37
N ARG A 92 -6.68 -7.42 -4.47
CA ARG A 92 -6.97 -8.85 -4.72
C ARG A 92 -6.23 -9.77 -3.72
N GLY A 93 -6.28 -9.39 -2.44
CA GLY A 93 -5.56 -10.01 -1.34
C GLY A 93 -4.43 -9.12 -0.83
N SER A 94 -3.25 -9.21 -1.42
CA SER A 94 -2.11 -8.38 -1.06
C SER A 94 -1.15 -8.15 -2.22
N TRP A 95 -0.47 -7.00 -2.17
CA TRP A 95 0.63 -6.67 -3.05
C TRP A 95 1.71 -5.91 -2.28
N GLN A 96 2.96 -6.13 -2.61
CA GLN A 96 4.09 -5.38 -2.06
C GLN A 96 5.15 -5.16 -3.15
N GLY A 97 5.71 -3.98 -3.19
CA GLY A 97 6.78 -3.62 -4.11
C GLY A 97 7.18 -2.17 -4.03
N ALA A 98 8.01 -1.72 -4.97
CA ALA A 98 8.34 -0.31 -5.10
C ALA A 98 7.08 0.49 -5.50
N PRO A 99 6.88 1.71 -4.95
CA PRO A 99 5.68 2.50 -5.26
C PRO A 99 5.45 2.76 -6.74
N ASP A 100 6.50 2.97 -7.51
CA ASP A 100 6.45 3.22 -8.95
C ASP A 100 6.13 1.97 -9.80
N ARG A 101 6.10 0.79 -9.16
CA ARG A 101 5.76 -0.49 -9.79
C ARG A 101 4.37 -1.01 -9.40
N ALA A 102 3.54 -0.17 -8.83
CA ALA A 102 2.19 -0.57 -8.45
C ALA A 102 1.39 -1.09 -9.66
N PRO A 103 0.64 -2.17 -9.50
CA PRO A 103 -0.26 -2.65 -10.55
C PRO A 103 -1.33 -1.61 -10.86
N LYS A 104 -1.85 -1.65 -12.08
CA LYS A 104 -2.79 -0.65 -12.60
C LYS A 104 -3.93 -0.29 -11.63
N PRO A 105 -4.62 -1.25 -10.98
CA PRO A 105 -5.70 -0.94 -10.04
C PRO A 105 -5.28 -0.14 -8.81
N LEU A 106 -3.99 -0.17 -8.45
CA LEU A 106 -3.45 0.49 -7.27
C LEU A 106 -2.70 1.79 -7.57
N ARG A 107 -2.42 2.10 -8.83
CA ARG A 107 -1.62 3.28 -9.21
C ARG A 107 -2.23 4.60 -8.74
N GLY A 108 -3.54 4.74 -8.84
CA GLY A 108 -4.24 5.92 -8.35
C GLY A 108 -4.08 6.10 -6.84
N TRP A 109 -4.20 5.02 -6.11
CA TRP A 109 -4.04 5.01 -4.64
C TRP A 109 -2.62 5.37 -4.21
N VAL A 110 -1.62 4.81 -4.87
CA VAL A 110 -0.20 5.12 -4.62
C VAL A 110 0.12 6.59 -4.93
N ALA A 111 -0.49 7.15 -5.97
CA ALA A 111 -0.30 8.55 -6.35
C ALA A 111 -0.90 9.54 -5.33
N LEU A 112 -1.80 9.11 -4.45
CA LEU A 112 -2.38 9.96 -3.40
C LEU A 112 -1.33 10.51 -2.43
N ARG A 113 -0.23 9.81 -2.19
CA ARG A 113 0.83 10.31 -1.30
C ARG A 113 1.32 11.70 -1.70
N ALA A 114 1.56 11.93 -2.98
CA ALA A 114 1.99 13.24 -3.47
C ALA A 114 0.90 14.31 -3.28
N ALA A 115 -0.37 13.94 -3.44
CA ALA A 115 -1.49 14.84 -3.23
C ALA A 115 -1.66 15.24 -1.76
N PHE A 116 -1.21 14.41 -0.82
CA PHE A 116 -1.25 14.65 0.62
C PHE A 116 0.08 15.19 1.20
N ALA A 117 0.87 15.91 0.42
CA ALA A 117 2.12 16.51 0.90
C ALA A 117 1.92 17.48 2.10
N SER A 118 0.71 18.02 2.26
CA SER A 118 0.30 18.85 3.39
C SER A 118 -1.09 18.41 3.88
N ARG A 119 -1.51 18.92 5.05
CA ARG A 119 -2.87 18.70 5.54
C ARG A 119 -3.89 19.28 4.57
N GLN A 120 -4.89 18.49 4.21
CA GLN A 120 -5.91 18.88 3.27
C GLN A 120 -7.12 19.55 3.95
N PRO A 121 -7.84 20.44 3.25
CA PRO A 121 -9.07 21.04 3.75
C PRO A 121 -10.16 19.98 3.94
N GLU A 122 -11.27 20.37 4.57
CA GLU A 122 -12.42 19.49 4.80
C GLU A 122 -12.89 18.78 3.51
N ARG A 123 -12.97 19.52 2.41
CA ARG A 123 -13.31 18.97 1.09
C ARG A 123 -12.10 19.00 0.18
N PHE A 124 -11.75 17.84 -0.37
CA PHE A 124 -10.57 17.70 -1.20
C PHE A 124 -10.81 16.68 -2.31
N THR A 125 -10.53 17.05 -3.53
CA THR A 125 -10.69 16.17 -4.69
C THR A 125 -9.36 15.93 -5.37
N VAL A 126 -9.06 14.68 -5.68
CA VAL A 126 -7.91 14.27 -6.49
C VAL A 126 -8.41 13.60 -7.76
N THR A 127 -7.95 14.09 -8.89
CA THR A 127 -8.11 13.45 -10.20
C THR A 127 -6.74 13.25 -10.82
N LEU A 128 -6.52 12.10 -11.44
CA LEU A 128 -5.25 11.75 -12.03
C LEU A 128 -5.35 11.81 -13.55
N ARG A 129 -4.36 12.42 -14.22
CA ARG A 129 -4.41 12.68 -15.67
C ARG A 129 -4.50 11.42 -16.53
N ASP A 130 -3.82 10.34 -16.09
CA ASP A 130 -3.69 9.10 -16.86
C ASP A 130 -4.53 7.96 -16.28
N SER A 131 -5.54 8.30 -15.48
CA SER A 131 -6.39 7.33 -14.80
C SER A 131 -7.84 7.80 -14.82
N GLU A 132 -8.77 6.86 -14.84
CA GLU A 132 -10.19 7.12 -14.64
C GLU A 132 -10.55 7.32 -13.17
N ASP A 133 -9.54 7.25 -12.28
CA ASP A 133 -9.75 7.33 -10.84
C ASP A 133 -9.99 8.77 -10.38
N ARG A 134 -11.02 8.92 -9.57
CA ARG A 134 -11.35 10.16 -8.88
C ARG A 134 -11.60 9.88 -7.41
N PHE A 135 -11.00 10.70 -6.55
CA PHE A 135 -11.10 10.61 -5.10
C PHE A 135 -11.70 11.90 -4.55
N ASP A 136 -12.91 11.83 -4.03
CA ASP A 136 -13.57 12.94 -3.37
C ASP A 136 -13.59 12.69 -1.86
N PHE A 137 -12.79 13.46 -1.12
CA PHE A 137 -12.68 13.37 0.33
C PHE A 137 -13.54 14.41 1.02
N VAL A 138 -14.17 14.01 2.12
CA VAL A 138 -14.80 14.89 3.10
C VAL A 138 -14.27 14.53 4.47
N PHE A 139 -13.34 15.33 4.99
CA PHE A 139 -12.70 15.09 6.28
C PHE A 139 -13.48 15.71 7.44
N ASN A 140 -13.45 15.03 8.58
CA ASN A 140 -13.97 15.54 9.82
C ASN A 140 -12.97 16.53 10.44
N HIS A 141 -13.48 17.50 11.18
CA HIS A 141 -12.68 18.43 11.98
C HIS A 141 -12.25 17.83 13.31
#